data_1a074f975f9e121d5a957438b43dc5ad
#
_entry.id   1a074f975f9e121d5a957438b43dc5ad
#
_cell.length_a   1.000
_cell.length_b   1.000
_cell.length_c   1.000
_cell.angle_alpha   90.00
_cell.angle_beta   90.00
_cell.angle_gamma   90.00
#
_symmetry.space_group_name_H-M   'P 1'
#
loop_
_entity.id
_entity.type
_entity.pdbx_description
1 polymer ?
#
loop_
_entity_poly.entity_id
_entity_poly.type
_entity_poly.pdbx_seq_one_letter_code
_entity_poly.pdbx_strand_id
1 'polypeptide(L)'
;MITILTGPAAAGKNTIGHEYATRCCSQCSVIDGDAVRWMLRQPHRAPWDGEESLFQHRLGVKHACLLAKSFVSEGYEVVILDVVWADLAQVYRRELAEFSMKIVRIMPSWEASLDRLHNRPYTITDAQARWVYDTQKELKDFDLDIDNTARSVAEVSTWLDTINHKNP
;
A
#
# COMPACT_ATOMS: atom_id res chain seq x y z
N MET A 1 -0.50 -10.47 12.14
CA MET A 1 -0.51 -9.00 11.91
C MET A 1 -0.70 -8.71 10.43
N ILE A 2 -1.50 -7.69 10.08
CA ILE A 2 -1.66 -7.20 8.71
C ILE A 2 -1.15 -5.76 8.65
N THR A 3 -0.20 -5.48 7.75
CA THR A 3 0.35 -4.14 7.52
C THR A 3 0.00 -3.69 6.12
N ILE A 4 -0.76 -2.61 5.98
CA ILE A 4 -1.10 -2.00 4.69
C ILE A 4 -0.13 -0.84 4.46
N LEU A 5 0.75 -0.96 3.46
CA LEU A 5 1.63 0.11 3.05
C LEU A 5 0.95 0.94 1.96
N THR A 6 0.66 2.18 2.24
CA THR A 6 0.10 3.13 1.27
C THR A 6 1.04 4.31 1.02
N GLY A 7 0.80 5.05 -0.04
CA GLY A 7 1.61 6.20 -0.43
C GLY A 7 1.52 6.47 -1.93
N PRO A 8 2.07 7.58 -2.41
CA PRO A 8 1.98 7.98 -3.81
C PRO A 8 2.73 7.03 -4.76
N ALA A 9 2.59 7.30 -6.06
CA ALA A 9 3.42 6.64 -7.06
C ALA A 9 4.90 6.85 -6.74
N ALA A 10 5.71 5.82 -6.97
CA ALA A 10 7.16 5.83 -6.68
C ALA A 10 7.56 6.12 -5.20
N ALA A 11 6.64 6.04 -4.24
CA ALA A 11 6.97 6.12 -2.81
C ALA A 11 7.87 4.97 -2.32
N GLY A 12 8.02 3.90 -3.10
CA GLY A 12 8.84 2.76 -2.73
C GLY A 12 8.08 1.64 -1.99
N LYS A 13 6.76 1.67 -1.94
CA LYS A 13 5.92 0.65 -1.26
C LYS A 13 6.34 -0.78 -1.58
N ASN A 14 6.43 -1.11 -2.87
CA ASN A 14 6.76 -2.47 -3.31
C ASN A 14 8.15 -2.89 -2.84
N THR A 15 9.16 -2.06 -3.06
CA THR A 15 10.54 -2.34 -2.63
C THR A 15 10.64 -2.50 -1.11
N ILE A 16 10.02 -1.58 -0.36
CA ILE A 16 10.03 -1.60 1.11
C ILE A 16 9.27 -2.82 1.63
N GLY A 17 8.07 -3.10 1.10
CA GLY A 17 7.25 -4.22 1.56
C GLY A 17 7.90 -5.58 1.30
N HIS A 18 8.52 -5.78 0.14
CA HIS A 18 9.27 -7.00 -0.16
C HIS A 18 10.53 -7.13 0.69
N GLU A 19 11.28 -6.04 0.90
CA GLU A 19 12.46 -6.03 1.78
C GLU A 19 12.07 -6.37 3.22
N TYR A 20 11.01 -5.75 3.75
CA TYR A 20 10.48 -6.05 5.08
C TYR A 20 10.06 -7.53 5.20
N ALA A 21 9.27 -8.03 4.26
CA ALA A 21 8.81 -9.41 4.26
C ALA A 21 9.96 -10.43 4.22
N THR A 22 11.04 -10.11 3.49
CA THR A 22 12.19 -11.01 3.33
C THR A 22 13.12 -11.00 4.53
N ARG A 23 13.33 -9.83 5.15
CA ARG A 23 14.38 -9.67 6.18
C ARG A 23 13.86 -9.69 7.61
N CYS A 24 12.63 -9.26 7.81
CA CYS A 24 12.10 -8.99 9.16
C CYS A 24 11.06 -10.03 9.61
N CYS A 25 10.46 -10.78 8.68
CA CYS A 25 9.43 -11.76 8.99
C CYS A 25 9.94 -13.18 8.78
N SER A 26 9.58 -14.09 9.69
CA SER A 26 9.86 -15.53 9.52
C SER A 26 8.89 -16.19 8.54
N GLN A 27 7.64 -15.74 8.52
CA GLN A 27 6.57 -16.17 7.62
C GLN A 27 5.73 -14.96 7.22
N CYS A 28 5.85 -14.50 5.99
CA CYS A 28 5.16 -13.33 5.51
C CYS A 28 4.65 -13.50 4.08
N SER A 29 3.44 -13.02 3.82
CA SER A 29 2.86 -12.89 2.49
C SER A 29 2.81 -11.43 2.08
N VAL A 30 3.13 -11.15 0.82
CA VAL A 30 3.02 -9.81 0.21
C VAL A 30 1.90 -9.85 -0.82
N ILE A 31 0.90 -8.98 -0.66
CA ILE A 31 -0.24 -8.82 -1.56
C ILE A 31 -0.09 -7.48 -2.27
N ASP A 32 0.17 -7.50 -3.57
CA ASP A 32 0.16 -6.31 -4.41
C ASP A 32 -1.27 -6.00 -4.86
N GLY A 33 -1.83 -4.89 -4.36
CA GLY A 33 -3.18 -4.42 -4.68
C GLY A 33 -3.38 -4.15 -6.16
N ASP A 34 -2.36 -3.66 -6.88
CA ASP A 34 -2.41 -3.48 -8.31
C ASP A 34 -2.52 -4.83 -9.03
N ALA A 35 -1.72 -5.83 -8.64
CA ALA A 35 -1.80 -7.18 -9.20
C ALA A 35 -3.17 -7.81 -8.98
N VAL A 36 -3.77 -7.62 -7.81
CA VAL A 36 -5.13 -8.09 -7.50
C VAL A 36 -6.17 -7.41 -8.41
N ARG A 37 -6.07 -6.10 -8.60
CA ARG A 37 -6.97 -5.36 -9.52
C ARG A 37 -6.80 -5.78 -10.98
N TRP A 38 -5.57 -6.08 -11.41
CA TRP A 38 -5.28 -6.56 -12.76
C TRP A 38 -5.81 -7.97 -13.06
N MET A 39 -6.30 -8.72 -12.07
CA MET A 39 -7.07 -9.95 -12.32
C MET A 39 -8.37 -9.66 -13.07
N LEU A 40 -8.95 -8.47 -12.88
CA LEU A 40 -10.07 -7.98 -13.67
C LEU A 40 -9.57 -7.47 -15.02
N ARG A 41 -9.79 -8.26 -16.07
CA ARG A 41 -9.23 -7.97 -17.40
C ARG A 41 -10.07 -6.99 -18.22
N GLN A 42 -11.41 -7.09 -18.12
CA GLN A 42 -12.32 -6.23 -18.89
C GLN A 42 -13.67 -6.03 -18.16
N PRO A 43 -14.17 -4.78 -18.08
CA PRO A 43 -13.41 -3.56 -18.36
C PRO A 43 -12.39 -3.30 -17.23
N HIS A 44 -11.18 -2.86 -17.57
CA HIS A 44 -10.21 -2.39 -16.59
C HIS A 44 -10.21 -0.86 -16.58
N ARG A 45 -10.31 -0.25 -15.39
CA ARG A 45 -10.40 1.20 -15.18
C ARG A 45 -9.25 1.72 -14.33
N ALA A 46 -8.64 2.80 -14.78
CA ALA A 46 -7.64 3.51 -13.98
C ALA A 46 -8.32 4.32 -12.85
N PRO A 47 -7.59 4.71 -11.78
CA PRO A 47 -8.16 5.44 -10.64
C PRO A 47 -8.92 6.73 -11.01
N TRP A 48 -8.61 7.34 -12.13
CA TRP A 48 -9.21 8.59 -12.63
C TRP A 48 -10.36 8.38 -13.65
N ASP A 49 -10.82 7.14 -13.87
CA ASP A 49 -11.83 6.80 -14.89
C ASP A 49 -13.29 6.83 -14.35
N GLY A 50 -13.56 7.66 -13.34
CA GLY A 50 -14.91 7.89 -12.83
C GLY A 50 -15.46 6.82 -11.89
N GLU A 51 -16.78 6.71 -11.77
CA GLU A 51 -17.46 5.87 -10.76
C GLU A 51 -17.16 4.37 -10.91
N GLU A 52 -17.09 3.86 -12.14
CA GLU A 52 -16.74 2.45 -12.37
C GLU A 52 -15.36 2.10 -11.83
N SER A 53 -14.42 3.05 -11.89
CA SER A 53 -13.11 2.91 -11.28
C SER A 53 -13.20 2.73 -9.76
N LEU A 54 -14.02 3.53 -9.09
CA LEU A 54 -14.23 3.43 -7.63
C LEU A 54 -14.78 2.06 -7.23
N PHE A 55 -15.73 1.53 -8.01
CA PHE A 55 -16.24 0.18 -7.80
C PHE A 55 -15.13 -0.87 -7.91
N GLN A 56 -14.32 -0.81 -8.98
CA GLN A 56 -13.24 -1.77 -9.21
C GLN A 56 -12.16 -1.70 -8.13
N HIS A 57 -11.82 -0.50 -7.64
CA HIS A 57 -10.88 -0.34 -6.54
C HIS A 57 -11.41 -0.93 -5.23
N ARG A 58 -12.68 -0.66 -4.89
CA ARG A 58 -13.33 -1.28 -3.72
C ARG A 58 -13.38 -2.80 -3.82
N LEU A 59 -13.65 -3.33 -5.01
CA LEU A 59 -13.63 -4.77 -5.27
C LEU A 59 -12.22 -5.35 -5.09
N GLY A 60 -11.20 -4.68 -5.62
CA GLY A 60 -9.80 -5.06 -5.43
C GLY A 60 -9.39 -5.11 -3.95
N VAL A 61 -9.77 -4.10 -3.17
CA VAL A 61 -9.55 -4.07 -1.72
C VAL A 61 -10.22 -5.27 -1.03
N LYS A 62 -11.47 -5.58 -1.36
CA LYS A 62 -12.16 -6.75 -0.80
C LYS A 62 -11.44 -8.06 -1.12
N HIS A 63 -10.95 -8.21 -2.35
CA HIS A 63 -10.17 -9.39 -2.74
C HIS A 63 -8.83 -9.45 -2.00
N ALA A 64 -8.11 -8.33 -1.85
CA ALA A 64 -6.89 -8.28 -1.05
C ALA A 64 -7.16 -8.67 0.42
N CYS A 65 -8.29 -8.21 0.99
CA CYS A 65 -8.71 -8.60 2.35
C CYS A 65 -9.01 -10.11 2.45
N LEU A 66 -9.67 -10.71 1.45
CA LEU A 66 -9.93 -12.16 1.44
C LEU A 66 -8.62 -12.96 1.43
N LEU A 67 -7.66 -12.57 0.60
CA LEU A 67 -6.33 -13.18 0.58
C LEU A 67 -5.61 -12.99 1.92
N ALA A 68 -5.65 -11.78 2.48
CA ALA A 68 -5.01 -11.49 3.76
C ALA A 68 -5.59 -12.35 4.90
N LYS A 69 -6.92 -12.48 4.98
CA LYS A 69 -7.60 -13.35 5.96
C LYS A 69 -7.13 -14.81 5.83
N SER A 70 -7.06 -15.31 4.60
CA SER A 70 -6.60 -16.68 4.34
C SER A 70 -5.15 -16.89 4.81
N PHE A 71 -4.23 -15.96 4.52
CA PHE A 71 -2.85 -16.10 4.96
C PHE A 71 -2.71 -15.99 6.49
N VAL A 72 -3.42 -15.05 7.12
CA VAL A 72 -3.37 -14.90 8.58
C VAL A 72 -3.92 -16.13 9.29
N SER A 73 -4.96 -16.79 8.77
CA SER A 73 -5.50 -18.02 9.36
C SER A 73 -4.49 -19.18 9.36
N GLU A 74 -3.53 -19.15 8.44
CA GLU A 74 -2.41 -20.11 8.37
C GLU A 74 -1.16 -19.64 9.12
N GLY A 75 -1.25 -18.56 9.91
CA GLY A 75 -0.16 -18.06 10.74
C GLY A 75 0.82 -17.11 10.05
N TYR A 76 0.57 -16.69 8.82
CA TYR A 76 1.41 -15.74 8.12
C TYR A 76 1.16 -14.32 8.58
N GLU A 77 2.20 -13.50 8.67
CA GLU A 77 2.06 -12.06 8.59
C GLU A 77 1.72 -11.65 7.17
N VAL A 78 1.04 -10.50 7.02
CA VAL A 78 0.62 -10.03 5.70
C VAL A 78 1.01 -8.57 5.51
N VAL A 79 1.65 -8.29 4.39
CA VAL A 79 1.88 -6.92 3.89
C VAL A 79 1.03 -6.71 2.65
N ILE A 80 0.14 -5.71 2.69
CA ILE A 80 -0.64 -5.28 1.52
C ILE A 80 -0.02 -3.99 0.98
N LEU A 81 0.28 -3.96 -0.30
CA LEU A 81 0.85 -2.82 -1.01
C LEU A 81 -0.27 -2.18 -1.84
N ASP A 82 -0.73 -0.99 -1.47
CA ASP A 82 -1.84 -0.36 -2.18
C ASP A 82 -1.73 1.17 -2.20
N VAL A 83 -2.52 1.82 -3.05
CA VAL A 83 -2.78 3.26 -3.00
C VAL A 83 -4.14 3.45 -2.35
N VAL A 84 -4.14 3.77 -1.06
CA VAL A 84 -5.35 3.87 -0.25
C VAL A 84 -5.81 5.33 -0.18
N TRP A 85 -7.06 5.62 -0.50
CA TRP A 85 -7.72 6.88 -0.19
C TRP A 85 -8.87 6.67 0.81
N ALA A 86 -9.52 7.76 1.23
CA ALA A 86 -10.40 7.76 2.41
C ALA A 86 -11.46 6.66 2.43
N ASP A 87 -12.16 6.42 1.32
CA ASP A 87 -13.21 5.39 1.26
C ASP A 87 -12.63 3.97 1.20
N LEU A 88 -11.45 3.77 0.61
CA LEU A 88 -10.76 2.48 0.62
C LEU A 88 -10.21 2.14 2.02
N ALA A 89 -9.72 3.14 2.75
CA ALA A 89 -9.31 2.95 4.14
C ALA A 89 -10.48 2.39 4.98
N GLN A 90 -11.66 2.98 4.84
CA GLN A 90 -12.87 2.49 5.52
C GLN A 90 -13.23 1.05 5.11
N VAL A 91 -13.02 0.67 3.84
CA VAL A 91 -13.24 -0.72 3.39
C VAL A 91 -12.24 -1.66 4.09
N TYR A 92 -10.95 -1.31 4.13
CA TYR A 92 -9.94 -2.10 4.84
C TYR A 92 -10.28 -2.25 6.32
N ARG A 93 -10.60 -1.13 7.02
CA ARG A 93 -10.98 -1.14 8.44
C ARG A 93 -12.17 -2.08 8.72
N ARG A 94 -13.21 -2.00 7.88
CA ARG A 94 -14.39 -2.84 8.02
C ARG A 94 -14.11 -4.30 7.73
N GLU A 95 -13.46 -4.60 6.60
CA GLU A 95 -13.21 -5.97 6.16
C GLU A 95 -12.23 -6.72 7.07
N LEU A 96 -11.31 -6.00 7.73
CA LEU A 96 -10.27 -6.58 8.58
C LEU A 96 -10.47 -6.27 10.07
N ALA A 97 -11.68 -5.88 10.49
CA ALA A 97 -11.98 -5.44 11.86
C ALA A 97 -11.65 -6.48 12.95
N GLU A 98 -11.67 -7.77 12.61
CA GLU A 98 -11.35 -8.87 13.53
C GLU A 98 -9.85 -9.17 13.65
N PHE A 99 -9.03 -8.49 12.85
CA PHE A 99 -7.59 -8.72 12.78
C PHE A 99 -6.79 -7.52 13.29
N SER A 100 -5.65 -7.80 13.91
CA SER A 100 -4.67 -6.73 14.18
C SER A 100 -4.12 -6.20 12.86
N MET A 101 -4.46 -4.95 12.51
CA MET A 101 -4.05 -4.33 11.26
C MET A 101 -3.60 -2.88 11.48
N LYS A 102 -2.67 -2.43 10.63
CA LYS A 102 -2.20 -1.04 10.59
C LYS A 102 -2.16 -0.55 9.15
N ILE A 103 -2.57 0.68 8.93
CA ILE A 103 -2.32 1.42 7.68
C ILE A 103 -1.11 2.33 7.93
N VAL A 104 -0.04 2.09 7.18
CA VAL A 104 1.21 2.84 7.26
C VAL A 104 1.37 3.64 5.98
N ARG A 105 1.37 4.96 6.08
CA ARG A 105 1.58 5.85 4.94
C ARG A 105 3.06 6.15 4.76
N ILE A 106 3.57 5.86 3.56
CA ILE A 106 4.94 6.21 3.14
C ILE A 106 4.82 7.44 2.25
N MET A 107 5.30 8.59 2.72
CA MET A 107 5.06 9.89 2.07
C MET A 107 6.37 10.65 1.86
N PRO A 108 7.13 10.35 0.77
CA PRO A 108 8.29 11.16 0.41
C PRO A 108 7.86 12.54 -0.07
N SER A 109 8.81 13.48 -0.22
CA SER A 109 8.53 14.75 -0.87
C SER A 109 8.06 14.54 -2.32
N TRP A 110 7.34 15.53 -2.87
CA TRP A 110 6.89 15.47 -4.27
C TRP A 110 8.07 15.33 -5.23
N GLU A 111 9.12 16.11 -5.01
CA GLU A 111 10.35 16.13 -5.82
C GLU A 111 11.02 14.75 -5.83
N ALA A 112 11.14 14.12 -4.66
CA ALA A 112 11.72 12.78 -4.55
C ALA A 112 10.83 11.71 -5.21
N SER A 113 9.50 11.84 -5.10
CA SER A 113 8.56 10.94 -5.79
C SER A 113 8.68 11.06 -7.31
N LEU A 114 8.76 12.28 -7.82
CA LEU A 114 8.84 12.57 -9.25
C LEU A 114 10.17 12.10 -9.84
N ASP A 115 11.29 12.39 -9.16
CA ASP A 115 12.61 11.90 -9.55
C ASP A 115 12.64 10.37 -9.64
N ARG A 116 12.15 9.68 -8.60
CA ARG A 116 12.05 8.21 -8.58
C ARG A 116 11.12 7.67 -9.67
N LEU A 117 10.06 8.40 -10.03
CA LEU A 117 9.14 8.02 -11.10
C LEU A 117 9.84 8.07 -12.46
N HIS A 118 10.61 9.13 -12.74
CA HIS A 118 11.30 9.31 -14.01
C HIS A 118 12.50 8.34 -14.16
N ASN A 119 13.05 7.84 -13.07
CA ASN A 119 14.16 6.87 -13.08
C ASN A 119 13.72 5.40 -13.20
N ARG A 120 12.45 5.12 -13.53
CA ARG A 120 11.92 3.78 -13.76
C ARG A 120 11.17 3.72 -15.09
N PRO A 121 10.89 2.51 -15.64
CA PRO A 121 10.03 2.39 -16.81
C PRO A 121 8.72 3.16 -16.62
N TYR A 122 8.35 3.94 -17.62
CA TYR A 122 7.18 4.80 -17.59
C TYR A 122 5.88 4.00 -17.34
N THR A 123 5.07 4.46 -16.39
CA THR A 123 3.79 3.82 -16.05
C THR A 123 2.61 4.79 -16.05
N ILE A 124 2.84 6.04 -15.63
CA ILE A 124 1.81 7.09 -15.53
C ILE A 124 2.44 8.46 -15.85
N THR A 125 1.62 9.40 -16.30
CA THR A 125 2.06 10.80 -16.54
C THR A 125 2.34 11.53 -15.23
N ASP A 126 3.11 12.64 -15.29
CA ASP A 126 3.36 13.50 -14.14
C ASP A 126 2.05 14.06 -13.54
N ALA A 127 1.07 14.38 -14.40
CA ALA A 127 -0.25 14.85 -13.95
C ALA A 127 -1.01 13.78 -13.16
N GLN A 128 -0.96 12.52 -13.63
CA GLN A 128 -1.55 11.37 -12.92
C GLN A 128 -0.82 11.09 -11.62
N ALA A 129 0.51 11.15 -11.63
CA ALA A 129 1.33 11.00 -10.42
C ALA A 129 1.02 12.10 -9.40
N ARG A 130 0.84 13.35 -9.86
CA ARG A 130 0.48 14.47 -9.01
C ARG A 130 -0.92 14.26 -8.38
N TRP A 131 -1.88 13.83 -9.16
CA TRP A 131 -3.20 13.49 -8.65
C TRP A 131 -3.14 12.44 -7.52
N VAL A 132 -2.39 11.35 -7.73
CA VAL A 132 -2.18 10.31 -6.71
C VAL A 132 -1.49 10.88 -5.47
N TYR A 133 -0.47 11.72 -5.67
CA TYR A 133 0.29 12.35 -4.57
C TYR A 133 -0.63 13.22 -3.69
N ASP A 134 -1.42 14.08 -4.32
CA ASP A 134 -2.34 14.98 -3.60
C ASP A 134 -3.44 14.18 -2.87
N THR A 135 -3.97 13.13 -3.50
CA THR A 135 -4.93 12.20 -2.85
C THR A 135 -4.32 11.53 -1.61
N GLN A 136 -3.05 11.11 -1.67
CA GLN A 136 -2.36 10.54 -0.52
C GLN A 136 -2.07 11.57 0.57
N LYS A 137 -1.81 12.82 0.21
CA LYS A 137 -1.64 13.92 1.16
C LYS A 137 -2.93 14.22 1.94
N GLU A 138 -4.08 14.05 1.30
CA GLU A 138 -5.40 14.26 1.90
C GLU A 138 -5.87 13.09 2.78
N LEU A 139 -5.28 11.91 2.65
CA LEU A 139 -5.62 10.75 3.49
C LEU A 139 -5.40 11.09 4.96
N LYS A 140 -6.42 10.84 5.80
CA LYS A 140 -6.40 11.05 7.26
C LYS A 140 -6.48 9.75 8.04
N ASP A 141 -7.09 8.72 7.46
CA ASP A 141 -7.28 7.42 8.10
C ASP A 141 -6.05 6.52 7.86
N PHE A 142 -5.00 6.76 8.63
CA PHE A 142 -3.81 5.91 8.74
C PHE A 142 -3.32 5.89 10.20
N ASP A 143 -2.63 4.83 10.58
CA ASP A 143 -2.12 4.67 11.95
C ASP A 143 -0.74 5.29 12.13
N LEU A 144 0.09 5.22 11.09
CA LEU A 144 1.48 5.69 11.11
C LEU A 144 1.84 6.35 9.78
N ASP A 145 2.74 7.32 9.86
CA ASP A 145 3.25 8.09 8.74
C ASP A 145 4.77 8.12 8.76
N ILE A 146 5.41 7.95 7.60
CA ILE A 146 6.85 8.04 7.48
C ILE A 146 7.25 8.81 6.22
N ASP A 147 8.01 9.88 6.42
CA ASP A 147 8.75 10.54 5.34
C ASP A 147 10.01 9.72 5.02
N ASN A 148 10.05 9.15 3.81
CA ASN A 148 11.20 8.41 3.32
C ASN A 148 11.97 9.15 2.22
N THR A 149 11.89 10.47 2.17
CA THR A 149 12.61 11.32 1.20
C THR A 149 14.10 11.01 1.19
N ALA A 150 14.73 11.01 2.36
CA ALA A 150 16.16 10.77 2.55
C ALA A 150 16.48 9.43 3.22
N ARG A 151 15.49 8.51 3.36
CA ARG A 151 15.70 7.21 4.00
C ARG A 151 15.90 6.11 2.98
N SER A 152 16.80 5.20 3.29
CA SER A 152 16.98 3.97 2.53
C SER A 152 15.84 2.98 2.76
N VAL A 153 15.67 2.04 1.84
CA VAL A 153 14.71 0.93 1.98
C VAL A 153 14.95 0.13 3.26
N ALA A 154 16.23 -0.15 3.58
CA ALA A 154 16.62 -0.90 4.78
C ALA A 154 16.23 -0.18 6.08
N GLU A 155 16.41 1.14 6.15
CA GLU A 155 16.00 1.93 7.33
C GLU A 155 14.50 1.90 7.53
N VAL A 156 13.70 2.04 6.46
CA VAL A 156 12.24 1.99 6.56
C VAL A 156 11.77 0.59 6.92
N SER A 157 12.37 -0.46 6.36
CA SER A 157 12.04 -1.85 6.68
C SER A 157 12.35 -2.18 8.15
N THR A 158 13.49 -1.71 8.68
CA THR A 158 13.85 -1.87 10.10
C THR A 158 12.88 -1.11 11.01
N TRP A 159 12.44 0.09 10.60
CA TRP A 159 11.44 0.84 11.34
C TRP A 159 10.10 0.10 11.37
N LEU A 160 9.65 -0.47 10.23
CA LEU A 160 8.44 -1.32 10.17
C LEU A 160 8.53 -2.52 11.12
N ASP A 161 9.68 -3.19 11.19
CA ASP A 161 9.93 -4.28 12.13
C ASP A 161 9.74 -3.82 13.59
N THR A 162 10.31 -2.66 13.92
CA THR A 162 10.21 -2.10 15.27
C THR A 162 8.76 -1.82 15.68
N ILE A 163 7.94 -1.26 14.79
CA ILE A 163 6.55 -0.92 15.11
C ILE A 163 5.61 -2.13 15.10
N ASN A 164 5.98 -3.21 14.44
CA ASN A 164 5.18 -4.43 14.37
C ASN A 164 5.51 -5.44 15.48
N HIS A 165 6.77 -5.52 15.92
CA HIS A 165 7.24 -6.56 16.83
C HIS A 165 7.77 -6.04 18.17
N LYS A 166 8.14 -4.78 18.31
CA LYS A 166 8.79 -4.24 19.52
C LYS A 166 7.90 -3.32 20.37
N ASN A 167 6.69 -3.02 19.95
CA ASN A 167 5.68 -2.33 20.77
C ASN A 167 4.49 -3.27 20.99
N PRO A 168 4.46 -4.01 22.14
CA PRO A 168 3.29 -4.76 22.54
C PRO A 168 2.13 -3.82 22.93
#